data_cf63fb0be68a60a233010445839ab16e
#
_entry.id   cf63fb0be68a60a233010445839ab16e
#
_cell.length_a   1.000
_cell.length_b   1.000
_cell.length_c   1.000
_cell.angle_alpha   90.00
_cell.angle_beta   90.00
_cell.angle_gamma   90.00
#
_symmetry.space_group_name_H-M   'P 1'
#
loop_
_entity.id
_entity.type
_entity.pdbx_description
1 polymer ?
#
loop_
_entity_poly.entity_id
_entity_poly.type
_entity_poly.pdbx_seq_one_letter_code
_entity_poly.pdbx_strand_id
1 'polypeptide(L)'
;MDKLYADQAAIQVKSRGEYILLQLKNIVYIEGTGRRMVLVHLAGEKNPLECSGKLAEFEDRLINEGFLRLQRSFLASIRHIKKISSYTAYLDNGTELKVTDKNYNRLRSSFLAWKGKNI
;
A
#
# COMPACT_ATOMS: atom_id res chain seq x y z
N MET A 1 -6.43 -18.90 -10.82
CA MET A 1 -5.53 -18.90 -9.65
C MET A 1 -6.34 -18.91 -8.38
N ASP A 2 -6.00 -19.75 -7.48
CA ASP A 2 -6.81 -19.80 -6.29
C ASP A 2 -6.39 -18.75 -5.26
N LYS A 3 -7.23 -18.62 -4.27
CA LYS A 3 -7.12 -17.61 -3.22
C LYS A 3 -5.85 -17.74 -2.39
N LEU A 4 -5.35 -18.96 -2.29
CA LEU A 4 -4.18 -19.27 -1.48
C LEU A 4 -2.92 -18.59 -2.02
N TYR A 5 -2.75 -18.58 -3.34
CA TYR A 5 -1.61 -17.90 -3.95
C TYR A 5 -1.66 -16.40 -3.73
N ALA A 6 -2.85 -15.80 -3.87
CA ALA A 6 -3.01 -14.36 -3.66
C ALA A 6 -2.63 -13.98 -2.23
N ASP A 7 -2.99 -14.81 -1.24
CA ASP A 7 -2.67 -14.53 0.16
C ASP A 7 -1.20 -14.73 0.48
N GLN A 8 -0.47 -15.44 -0.38
CA GLN A 8 0.96 -15.69 -0.18
C GLN A 8 1.85 -14.78 -1.02
N ALA A 9 1.26 -13.85 -1.77
CA ALA A 9 2.04 -12.92 -2.58
C ALA A 9 2.97 -12.11 -1.68
N ALA A 10 4.19 -11.90 -2.15
CA ALA A 10 5.23 -11.26 -1.35
C ALA A 10 6.13 -10.39 -2.22
N ILE A 11 6.83 -9.47 -1.59
CA ILE A 11 7.78 -8.60 -2.25
C ILE A 11 9.09 -8.64 -1.48
N GLN A 12 10.22 -8.67 -2.20
CA GLN A 12 11.52 -8.60 -1.58
C GLN A 12 11.95 -7.13 -1.48
N VAL A 13 12.39 -6.74 -0.30
CA VAL A 13 12.87 -5.38 -0.05
C VAL A 13 14.24 -5.43 0.58
N LYS A 14 14.97 -4.32 0.50
CA LYS A 14 16.28 -4.19 1.13
C LYS A 14 16.17 -3.19 2.27
N SER A 15 16.54 -3.62 3.48
CA SER A 15 16.49 -2.78 4.67
C SER A 15 17.78 -2.94 5.43
N ARG A 16 18.53 -1.83 5.59
CA ARG A 16 19.77 -1.81 6.34
C ARG A 16 20.74 -2.91 5.92
N GLY A 17 20.88 -3.09 4.60
CA GLY A 17 21.79 -4.07 4.04
C GLY A 17 21.28 -5.50 3.99
N GLU A 18 20.09 -5.74 4.50
CA GLU A 18 19.48 -7.06 4.51
C GLU A 18 18.33 -7.16 3.48
N TYR A 19 18.19 -8.32 2.88
CA TYR A 19 17.05 -8.57 1.99
C TYR A 19 15.97 -9.27 2.78
N ILE A 20 14.78 -8.69 2.77
CA ILE A 20 13.66 -9.17 3.58
C ILE A 20 12.48 -9.44 2.66
N LEU A 21 11.81 -10.57 2.88
CA LEU A 21 10.61 -10.92 2.14
C LEU A 21 9.40 -10.50 2.97
N LEU A 22 8.58 -9.60 2.39
CA LEU A 22 7.38 -9.11 3.06
C LEU A 22 6.15 -9.64 2.35
N GLN A 23 5.21 -10.18 3.10
CA GLN A 23 3.94 -10.61 2.53
C GLN A 23 3.09 -9.39 2.26
N LEU A 24 2.51 -9.30 1.05
CA LEU A 24 1.74 -8.13 0.64
C LEU A 24 0.55 -7.88 1.55
N LYS A 25 -0.08 -8.93 2.05
CA LYS A 25 -1.24 -8.79 2.92
C LYS A 25 -0.92 -8.05 4.22
N ASN A 26 0.36 -8.02 4.61
CA ASN A 26 0.80 -7.36 5.82
C ASN A 26 1.23 -5.91 5.60
N ILE A 27 1.28 -5.45 4.36
CA ILE A 27 1.68 -4.08 4.06
C ILE A 27 0.43 -3.20 4.04
N VAL A 28 0.37 -2.23 4.94
CA VAL A 28 -0.78 -1.30 5.03
C VAL A 28 -0.61 -0.17 4.03
N TYR A 29 0.51 0.52 4.08
CA TYR A 29 0.85 1.54 3.10
C TYR A 29 2.35 1.80 3.10
N ILE A 30 2.82 2.45 2.04
CA ILE A 30 4.24 2.77 1.88
C ILE A 30 4.35 4.27 1.68
N GLU A 31 5.26 4.87 2.43
CA GLU A 31 5.50 6.30 2.42
C GLU A 31 6.85 6.61 1.79
N GLY A 32 6.88 7.50 0.79
CA GLY A 32 8.13 7.94 0.20
C GLY A 32 8.74 9.07 1.02
N THR A 33 10.04 9.01 1.26
CA THR A 33 10.73 10.03 2.05
C THR A 33 11.45 11.07 1.19
N GLY A 34 11.55 10.84 -0.11
CA GLY A 34 12.26 11.73 -1.02
C GLY A 34 13.76 11.52 -1.07
N ARG A 35 14.28 10.49 -0.40
CA ARG A 35 15.74 10.22 -0.31
C ARG A 35 16.11 8.82 -0.77
N ARG A 36 15.37 8.29 -1.75
CA ARG A 36 15.56 6.92 -2.22
C ARG A 36 15.33 5.91 -1.09
N MET A 37 14.52 6.30 -0.15
CA MET A 37 14.08 5.44 0.95
C MET A 37 12.58 5.53 1.06
N VAL A 38 11.96 4.43 1.43
CA VAL A 38 10.55 4.39 1.73
C VAL A 38 10.37 3.85 3.14
N LEU A 39 9.22 4.17 3.73
CA LEU A 39 8.83 3.62 5.02
C LEU A 39 7.65 2.70 4.77
N VAL A 40 7.85 1.41 5.02
CA VAL A 40 6.81 0.40 4.83
C VAL A 40 6.09 0.19 6.15
N HIS A 41 4.81 0.55 6.17
CA HIS A 41 3.98 0.42 7.38
C HIS A 41 3.30 -0.94 7.35
N LEU A 42 3.65 -1.79 8.30
CA LEU A 42 3.18 -3.17 8.37
C LEU A 42 2.08 -3.34 9.42
N ALA A 43 1.13 -4.22 9.12
CA ALA A 43 0.04 -4.52 10.04
C ALA A 43 0.59 -5.07 11.35
N GLY A 44 0.09 -4.53 12.46
CA GLY A 44 0.51 -4.97 13.79
C GLY A 44 1.83 -4.42 14.25
N GLU A 45 2.55 -3.67 13.42
CA GLU A 45 3.85 -3.10 13.79
C GLU A 45 3.70 -1.62 14.11
N LYS A 46 4.30 -1.22 15.22
CA LYS A 46 4.23 0.16 15.68
C LYS A 46 5.11 1.09 14.85
N ASN A 47 6.28 0.62 14.46
CA ASN A 47 7.25 1.41 13.71
C ASN A 47 7.37 0.92 12.28
N PRO A 48 7.48 1.84 11.29
CA PRO A 48 7.65 1.42 9.90
C PRO A 48 9.04 0.84 9.67
N LEU A 49 9.14 0.02 8.64
CA LEU A 49 10.39 -0.57 8.18
C LEU A 49 10.98 0.32 7.11
N GLU A 50 12.21 0.78 7.30
CA GLU A 50 12.90 1.58 6.28
C GLU A 50 13.44 0.67 5.19
N CYS A 51 13.07 0.96 3.95
CA CYS A 51 13.52 0.16 2.81
C CYS A 51 14.12 1.05 1.73
N SER A 52 15.10 0.52 1.03
CA SER A 52 15.76 1.22 -0.07
C SER A 52 14.84 1.27 -1.28
N GLY A 53 14.89 2.39 -2.01
CA GLY A 53 14.18 2.53 -3.26
C GLY A 53 13.28 3.76 -3.28
N LYS A 54 12.77 4.07 -4.47
CA LYS A 54 11.85 5.17 -4.66
C LYS A 54 10.40 4.66 -4.62
N LEU A 55 9.48 5.50 -4.15
CA LEU A 55 8.08 5.10 -4.11
C LEU A 55 7.55 4.69 -5.48
N ALA A 56 7.98 5.37 -6.54
CA ALA A 56 7.56 5.04 -7.90
C ALA A 56 7.96 3.60 -8.30
N GLU A 57 9.11 3.13 -7.84
CA GLU A 57 9.54 1.77 -8.11
C GLU A 57 8.63 0.75 -7.42
N PHE A 58 8.23 1.04 -6.20
CA PHE A 58 7.28 0.20 -5.48
C PHE A 58 5.90 0.25 -6.12
N GLU A 59 5.49 1.41 -6.59
CA GLU A 59 4.22 1.54 -7.30
C GLU A 59 4.18 0.63 -8.51
N ASP A 60 5.24 0.65 -9.33
CA ASP A 60 5.32 -0.18 -10.53
C ASP A 60 5.25 -1.68 -10.21
N ARG A 61 5.88 -2.08 -9.12
CA ARG A 61 5.92 -3.48 -8.72
C ARG A 61 4.58 -3.94 -8.12
N LEU A 62 3.80 -3.03 -7.56
CA LEU A 62 2.62 -3.36 -6.78
C LEU A 62 1.29 -2.91 -7.40
N ILE A 63 1.33 -2.28 -8.57
CA ILE A 63 0.12 -1.74 -9.19
C ILE A 63 -0.93 -2.81 -9.48
N ASN A 64 -0.48 -4.01 -9.83
CA ASN A 64 -1.41 -5.12 -10.13
C ASN A 64 -1.69 -5.99 -8.91
N GLU A 65 -1.22 -5.55 -7.74
CA GLU A 65 -1.36 -6.30 -6.50
C GLU A 65 -2.29 -5.60 -5.51
N GLY A 66 -3.12 -4.69 -6.01
CA GLY A 66 -4.09 -4.00 -5.15
C GLY A 66 -3.53 -2.83 -4.37
N PHE A 67 -2.46 -2.21 -4.87
CA PHE A 67 -1.92 -0.98 -4.29
C PHE A 67 -2.20 0.19 -5.20
N LEU A 68 -2.50 1.34 -4.62
CA LEU A 68 -2.77 2.56 -5.38
C LEU A 68 -2.06 3.76 -4.80
N ARG A 69 -1.55 4.61 -5.69
CA ARG A 69 -0.96 5.88 -5.30
C ARG A 69 -2.08 6.81 -4.87
N LEU A 70 -2.03 7.30 -3.64
CA LEU A 70 -3.04 8.22 -3.12
C LEU A 70 -2.65 9.66 -3.36
N GLN A 71 -1.36 9.92 -3.23
CA GLN A 71 -0.78 11.21 -3.49
C GLN A 71 0.73 11.02 -3.69
N ARG A 72 1.44 12.12 -3.87
CA ARG A 72 2.87 12.06 -4.17
C ARG A 72 3.68 11.15 -3.23
N SER A 73 3.34 11.15 -1.95
CA SER A 73 4.14 10.47 -0.94
C SER A 73 3.56 9.17 -0.41
N PHE A 74 2.35 8.78 -0.84
CA PHE A 74 1.70 7.61 -0.25
C PHE A 74 1.18 6.64 -1.28
N LEU A 75 1.53 5.37 -1.09
CA LEU A 75 1.04 4.23 -1.86
C LEU A 75 0.34 3.30 -0.86
N ALA A 76 -0.96 3.08 -1.02
CA ALA A 76 -1.73 2.34 -0.04
C ALA A 76 -2.27 1.03 -0.59
N SER A 77 -2.37 0.04 0.29
CA SER A 77 -3.00 -1.24 -0.03
C SER A 77 -4.51 -1.10 0.08
N ILE A 78 -5.22 -1.37 -1.00
CA ILE A 78 -6.69 -1.29 -1.00
C ILE A 78 -7.27 -2.26 0.02
N ARG A 79 -6.63 -3.40 0.21
CA ARG A 79 -7.02 -4.40 1.20
C ARG A 79 -7.20 -3.79 2.59
N HIS A 80 -6.36 -2.83 2.95
CA HIS A 80 -6.36 -2.22 4.27
C HIS A 80 -7.15 -0.92 4.36
N ILE A 81 -7.78 -0.49 3.27
CA ILE A 81 -8.65 0.68 3.29
C ILE A 81 -10.05 0.23 3.71
N LYS A 82 -10.52 0.74 4.83
CA LYS A 82 -11.86 0.39 5.31
C LYS A 82 -12.94 1.38 4.89
N LYS A 83 -12.54 2.60 4.53
CA LYS A 83 -13.49 3.65 4.18
C LYS A 83 -12.79 4.73 3.37
N ILE A 84 -13.49 5.31 2.40
CA ILE A 84 -13.02 6.53 1.73
C ILE A 84 -14.14 7.56 1.81
N SER A 85 -13.78 8.81 2.12
CA SER A 85 -14.75 9.87 2.29
C SER A 85 -14.02 11.21 2.28
N SER A 86 -14.59 12.20 1.58
CA SER A 86 -14.04 13.57 1.59
C SER A 86 -12.55 13.60 1.26
N TYR A 87 -12.17 12.92 0.17
CA TYR A 87 -10.79 12.88 -0.30
C TYR A 87 -9.82 12.36 0.76
N THR A 88 -10.28 11.43 1.58
CA THR A 88 -9.46 10.80 2.61
C THR A 88 -9.68 9.30 2.57
N ALA A 89 -8.58 8.54 2.68
CA ALA A 89 -8.62 7.10 2.82
C ALA A 89 -8.37 6.77 4.30
N TYR A 90 -9.28 6.00 4.87
CA TYR A 90 -9.19 5.58 6.28
C TYR A 90 -8.71 4.14 6.31
N LEU A 91 -7.53 3.93 6.85
CA LEU A 91 -6.92 2.61 6.89
C LEU A 91 -7.29 1.88 8.16
N ASP A 92 -7.24 0.57 8.11
CA ASP A 92 -7.68 -0.27 9.22
C ASP A 92 -6.76 -0.21 10.45
N ASN A 93 -5.57 0.38 10.30
CA ASN A 93 -4.67 0.62 11.43
C ASN A 93 -4.89 1.99 12.10
N GLY A 94 -5.93 2.71 11.68
CA GLY A 94 -6.26 4.02 12.24
C GLY A 94 -5.65 5.20 11.50
N THR A 95 -4.80 4.95 10.51
CA THR A 95 -4.17 6.04 9.74
C THR A 95 -5.16 6.64 8.76
N GLU A 96 -5.11 7.96 8.59
CA GLU A 96 -5.93 8.68 7.60
C GLU A 96 -4.98 9.36 6.62
N LEU A 97 -5.15 9.05 5.34
CA LEU A 97 -4.29 9.60 4.29
C LEU A 97 -5.11 10.41 3.31
N LYS A 98 -4.65 11.62 3.01
CA LYS A 98 -5.30 12.49 2.02
C LYS A 98 -5.06 11.93 0.63
N VAL A 99 -6.07 12.08 -0.22
CA VAL A 99 -6.03 11.62 -1.60
C VAL A 99 -6.18 12.83 -2.50
N THR A 100 -5.31 13.00 -3.48
CA THR A 100 -5.39 14.12 -4.42
C THR A 100 -6.63 13.98 -5.31
N ASP A 101 -7.14 15.12 -5.81
CA ASP A 101 -8.28 15.12 -6.73
C ASP A 101 -8.05 14.18 -7.90
N LYS A 102 -6.86 14.22 -8.45
CA LYS A 102 -6.45 13.42 -9.59
C LYS A 102 -6.59 11.92 -9.33
N ASN A 103 -6.29 11.49 -8.11
CA ASN A 103 -6.28 10.06 -7.76
C ASN A 103 -7.58 9.58 -7.12
N TYR A 104 -8.44 10.50 -6.71
CA TYR A 104 -9.62 10.13 -5.94
C TYR A 104 -10.60 9.24 -6.70
N ASN A 105 -10.90 9.59 -7.95
CA ASN A 105 -11.84 8.79 -8.73
C ASN A 105 -11.28 7.40 -9.03
N ARG A 106 -10.00 7.31 -9.30
CA ARG A 106 -9.36 6.01 -9.52
C ARG A 106 -9.42 5.16 -8.26
N LEU A 107 -9.12 5.76 -7.11
CA LEU A 107 -9.17 5.05 -5.84
C LEU A 107 -10.58 4.56 -5.57
N ARG A 108 -11.57 5.42 -5.76
CA ARG A 108 -12.97 5.07 -5.52
C ARG A 108 -13.41 3.88 -6.37
N SER A 109 -13.09 3.92 -7.67
CA SER A 109 -13.43 2.83 -8.58
C SER A 109 -12.74 1.52 -8.18
N SER A 110 -11.45 1.61 -7.86
CA SER A 110 -10.67 0.44 -7.46
C SER A 110 -11.14 -0.12 -6.13
N PHE A 111 -11.50 0.75 -5.20
CA PHE A 111 -12.01 0.33 -3.89
C PHE A 111 -13.32 -0.43 -4.04
N LEU A 112 -14.24 0.09 -4.85
CA LEU A 112 -15.53 -0.56 -5.07
C LEU A 112 -15.33 -1.91 -5.76
N ALA A 113 -14.46 -1.96 -6.77
CA ALA A 113 -14.19 -3.22 -7.48
C ALA A 113 -13.55 -4.26 -6.56
N TRP A 114 -12.57 -3.84 -5.76
CA TRP A 114 -11.88 -4.74 -4.83
C TRP A 114 -12.82 -5.27 -3.76
N LYS A 115 -13.57 -4.39 -3.09
CA LYS A 115 -14.47 -4.78 -2.02
C LYS A 115 -15.62 -5.63 -2.54
N GLY A 116 -16.09 -5.34 -3.74
CA GLY A 116 -17.13 -6.14 -4.38
C GLY A 116 -16.71 -7.57 -4.63
N LYS A 117 -15.43 -7.79 -4.96
CA LYS A 117 -14.89 -9.13 -5.21
C LYS A 117 -14.62 -9.92 -3.94
N ASN A 118 -14.45 -9.23 -2.83
CA ASN A 118 -13.95 -9.85 -1.60
C ASN A 118 -14.97 -9.80 -0.45
N ILE A 119 -16.20 -9.57 -0.77
CA ILE A 119 -17.29 -9.63 0.21
C ILE A 119 -17.74 -11.07 0.39
#